data_4d81ad1d2dd65ddf3d3ed099c8522489
#
_entry.id   4d81ad1d2dd65ddf3d3ed099c8522489
#
_cell.length_a   1.000
_cell.length_b   1.000
_cell.length_c   1.000
_cell.angle_alpha   90.00
_cell.angle_beta   90.00
_cell.angle_gamma   90.00
#
_symmetry.space_group_name_H-M   'P 1'
#
loop_
_entity.id
_entity.type
_entity.pdbx_description
1 polymer ?
#
loop_
_entity_poly.entity_id
_entity_poly.type
_entity_poly.pdbx_seq_one_letter_code
_entity_poly.pdbx_strand_id
1 'polypeptide(L)'
;MPDADPLLEIADDLYALPLADFTPARDALVKEHKADKALAASIKGLRKASVAAWVVNLLVRRDPDQVDQVLAVGEALRDAQDNLDATQLREFTKQRRQLTASVTTAARRMAREPPRPSGSGCAMSWESAVMPAPSTEA
;
A
#
# COMPACT_ATOMS: atom_id res chain seq x y z
N MET A 1 -8.38 25.12 3.61
CA MET A 1 -8.15 23.76 3.12
C MET A 1 -7.12 23.85 2.02
N PRO A 2 -5.94 23.28 2.19
CA PRO A 2 -5.07 23.17 1.05
C PRO A 2 -5.79 22.31 0.01
N ASP A 3 -5.91 22.83 -1.20
CA ASP A 3 -6.42 22.05 -2.30
C ASP A 3 -5.55 20.80 -2.43
N ALA A 4 -6.14 19.63 -2.23
CA ALA A 4 -5.43 18.39 -2.41
C ALA A 4 -4.90 18.36 -3.86
N ASP A 5 -3.60 18.18 -4.02
CA ASP A 5 -2.99 18.06 -5.34
C ASP A 5 -3.63 16.86 -6.05
N PRO A 6 -4.37 17.07 -7.14
CA PRO A 6 -5.05 15.99 -7.84
C PRO A 6 -4.09 14.89 -8.30
N LEU A 7 -2.84 15.22 -8.55
CA LEU A 7 -1.81 14.22 -8.89
C LEU A 7 -1.50 13.30 -7.69
N LEU A 8 -1.47 13.83 -6.48
CA LEU A 8 -1.22 13.03 -5.27
C LEU A 8 -2.36 12.06 -5.01
N GLU A 9 -3.61 12.47 -5.19
CA GLU A 9 -4.77 11.59 -5.05
C GLU A 9 -4.74 10.47 -6.09
N ILE A 10 -4.48 10.80 -7.33
CA ILE A 10 -4.36 9.83 -8.43
C ILE A 10 -3.20 8.86 -8.17
N ALA A 11 -2.05 9.36 -7.74
CA ALA A 11 -0.89 8.53 -7.42
C ALA A 11 -1.20 7.59 -6.25
N ASP A 12 -1.88 8.07 -5.22
CA ASP A 12 -2.27 7.25 -4.09
C ASP A 12 -3.17 6.08 -4.51
N ASP A 13 -4.17 6.35 -5.34
CA ASP A 13 -5.06 5.31 -5.89
C ASP A 13 -4.30 4.31 -6.77
N LEU A 14 -3.42 4.79 -7.64
CA LEU A 14 -2.63 3.92 -8.53
C LEU A 14 -1.68 3.01 -7.76
N TYR A 15 -0.99 3.53 -6.76
CA TYR A 15 -0.05 2.74 -5.97
C TYR A 15 -0.72 1.79 -4.96
N ALA A 16 -2.04 1.92 -4.77
CA ALA A 16 -2.84 0.97 -4.00
C ALA A 16 -3.21 -0.29 -4.81
N LEU A 17 -3.13 -0.23 -6.13
CA LEU A 17 -3.50 -1.33 -7.02
C LEU A 17 -2.48 -2.48 -6.99
N PRO A 18 -2.89 -3.71 -7.34
CA PRO A 18 -1.96 -4.78 -7.67
C PRO A 18 -0.97 -4.35 -8.75
N LEU A 19 0.27 -4.82 -8.69
CA LEU A 19 1.32 -4.41 -9.64
C LEU A 19 0.93 -4.59 -11.10
N ALA A 20 0.24 -5.67 -11.43
CA ALA A 20 -0.20 -5.95 -12.80
C ALA A 20 -1.20 -4.93 -13.33
N ASP A 21 -1.96 -4.28 -12.44
CA ASP A 21 -3.03 -3.34 -12.79
C ASP A 21 -2.54 -1.90 -12.90
N PHE A 22 -1.34 -1.60 -12.43
CA PHE A 22 -0.81 -0.23 -12.38
C PHE A 22 -0.73 0.41 -13.76
N THR A 23 -0.06 -0.23 -14.71
CA THR A 23 0.17 0.35 -16.05
C THR A 23 -1.13 0.56 -16.83
N PRO A 24 -2.05 -0.43 -16.93
CA PRO A 24 -3.33 -0.19 -17.61
C PRO A 24 -4.18 0.89 -16.94
N ALA A 25 -4.20 0.94 -15.60
CA ALA A 25 -4.95 1.96 -14.88
C ALA A 25 -4.34 3.36 -15.07
N ARG A 26 -3.02 3.48 -15.03
CA ARG A 26 -2.31 4.74 -15.32
C ARG A 26 -2.65 5.25 -16.73
N ASP A 27 -2.59 4.39 -17.71
CA ASP A 27 -2.84 4.76 -19.11
C ASP A 27 -4.30 5.14 -19.33
N ALA A 28 -5.23 4.49 -18.64
CA ALA A 28 -6.66 4.87 -18.64
C ALA A 28 -6.87 6.28 -18.05
N LEU A 29 -6.19 6.60 -16.95
CA LEU A 29 -6.26 7.93 -16.32
C LEU A 29 -5.64 9.03 -17.19
N VAL A 30 -4.58 8.73 -17.93
CA VAL A 30 -4.00 9.65 -18.91
C VAL A 30 -5.03 10.01 -19.99
N LYS A 31 -5.80 9.04 -20.45
CA LYS A 31 -6.89 9.27 -21.42
C LYS A 31 -8.04 10.06 -20.83
N GLU A 32 -8.41 9.76 -19.59
CA GLU A 32 -9.50 10.43 -18.88
C GLU A 32 -9.19 11.92 -18.66
N HIS A 33 -7.93 12.25 -18.32
CA HIS A 33 -7.46 13.62 -18.08
C HIS A 33 -6.87 14.30 -19.32
N LYS A 34 -7.23 13.87 -20.49
CA LYS A 34 -6.69 14.37 -21.76
C LYS A 34 -6.90 15.87 -21.96
N ALA A 35 -7.94 16.45 -21.38
CA ALA A 35 -8.24 17.88 -21.44
C ALA A 35 -7.22 18.72 -20.67
N ASP A 36 -6.64 18.18 -19.59
CA ASP A 36 -5.56 18.80 -18.82
C ASP A 36 -4.22 18.17 -19.21
N LYS A 37 -3.54 18.76 -20.15
CA LYS A 37 -2.27 18.25 -20.69
C LYS A 37 -1.16 18.15 -19.64
N ALA A 38 -1.11 19.10 -18.70
CA ALA A 38 -0.09 19.11 -17.66
C ALA A 38 -0.30 17.95 -16.67
N LEU A 39 -1.54 17.75 -16.23
CA LEU A 39 -1.90 16.64 -15.35
C LEU A 39 -1.71 15.28 -16.04
N ALA A 40 -2.17 15.14 -17.29
CA ALA A 40 -1.99 13.92 -18.07
C ALA A 40 -0.51 13.56 -18.24
N ALA A 41 0.36 14.54 -18.52
CA ALA A 41 1.80 14.33 -18.62
C ALA A 41 2.42 13.89 -17.29
N SER A 42 1.97 14.48 -16.18
CA SER A 42 2.43 14.11 -14.83
C SER A 42 1.99 12.69 -14.47
N ILE A 43 0.77 12.29 -14.77
CA ILE A 43 0.27 10.92 -14.58
C ILE A 43 1.08 9.92 -15.39
N LYS A 44 1.34 10.22 -16.66
CA LYS A 44 2.15 9.39 -17.54
C LYS A 44 3.58 9.20 -17.02
N GLY A 45 4.11 10.20 -16.33
CA GLY A 45 5.44 10.16 -15.71
C GLY A 45 5.53 9.28 -14.45
N LEU A 46 4.40 8.85 -13.89
CA LEU A 46 4.38 7.97 -12.73
C LEU A 46 4.91 6.58 -13.10
N ARG A 47 5.88 6.11 -12.35
CA ARG A 47 6.53 4.82 -12.59
C ARG A 47 5.91 3.72 -11.76
N LYS A 48 5.77 2.54 -12.35
CA LYS A 48 5.41 1.33 -11.63
C LYS A 48 6.41 1.08 -10.51
N ALA A 49 5.91 0.82 -9.29
CA ALA A 49 6.74 0.48 -8.15
C ALA A 49 7.49 -0.85 -8.38
N SER A 50 8.66 -0.98 -7.77
CA SER A 50 9.30 -2.29 -7.63
C SER A 50 8.45 -3.20 -6.73
N VAL A 51 8.66 -4.52 -6.82
CA VAL A 51 7.96 -5.48 -5.95
C VAL A 51 8.18 -5.14 -4.48
N ALA A 52 9.41 -4.83 -4.08
CA ALA A 52 9.74 -4.46 -2.72
C ALA A 52 9.02 -3.18 -2.27
N ALA A 53 9.01 -2.15 -3.08
CA ALA A 53 8.31 -0.90 -2.77
C ALA A 53 6.79 -1.12 -2.68
N TRP A 54 6.23 -1.93 -3.56
CA TRP A 54 4.82 -2.29 -3.52
C TRP A 54 4.44 -3.01 -2.23
N VAL A 55 5.26 -3.96 -1.77
CA VAL A 55 5.03 -4.69 -0.51
C VAL A 55 5.05 -3.73 0.68
N VAL A 56 5.98 -2.78 0.72
CA VAL A 56 6.05 -1.76 1.78
C VAL A 56 4.81 -0.86 1.76
N ASN A 57 4.39 -0.40 0.59
CA ASN A 57 3.16 0.40 0.44
C ASN A 57 1.93 -0.37 0.92
N LEU A 58 1.86 -1.66 0.60
CA LEU A 58 0.78 -2.54 1.03
C LEU A 58 0.74 -2.66 2.56
N LEU A 59 1.89 -2.82 3.20
CA LEU A 59 2.01 -2.87 4.65
C LEU A 59 1.51 -1.57 5.31
N VAL A 60 1.94 -0.43 4.81
CA VAL A 60 1.52 0.89 5.32
C VAL A 60 0.01 1.06 5.23
N ARG A 61 -0.61 0.57 4.16
CA ARG A 61 -2.06 0.68 3.96
C ARG A 61 -2.89 -0.28 4.83
N ARG A 62 -2.40 -1.51 4.99
CA ARG A 62 -3.15 -2.57 5.69
C ARG A 62 -2.88 -2.64 7.18
N ASP A 63 -1.68 -2.31 7.59
CA ASP A 63 -1.26 -2.40 8.99
C ASP A 63 -0.34 -1.23 9.39
N PRO A 64 -0.88 0.00 9.45
CA PRO A 64 -0.11 1.18 9.83
C PRO A 64 0.46 1.08 11.24
N ASP A 65 -0.17 0.34 12.15
CA ASP A 65 0.28 0.19 13.54
C ASP A 65 1.64 -0.51 13.61
N GLN A 66 1.89 -1.51 12.78
CA GLN A 66 3.20 -2.16 12.71
C GLN A 66 4.28 -1.21 12.20
N VAL A 67 3.96 -0.36 11.25
CA VAL A 67 4.88 0.67 10.74
C VAL A 67 5.21 1.67 11.84
N ASP A 68 4.22 2.12 12.59
CA ASP A 68 4.40 3.03 13.73
C ASP A 68 5.30 2.43 14.81
N GLN A 69 5.16 1.14 15.09
CA GLN A 69 6.03 0.42 16.03
C GLN A 69 7.48 0.40 15.55
N VAL A 70 7.73 0.15 14.26
CA VAL A 70 9.09 0.20 13.68
C VAL A 70 9.71 1.59 13.83
N LEU A 71 8.93 2.63 13.54
CA LEU A 71 9.37 4.01 13.67
C LEU A 71 9.68 4.38 15.12
N ALA A 72 8.83 3.96 16.06
CA ALA A 72 9.04 4.20 17.49
C ALA A 72 10.33 3.54 18.03
N VAL A 73 10.61 2.30 17.61
CA VAL A 73 11.86 1.62 17.95
C VAL A 73 13.07 2.34 17.35
N GLY A 74 12.94 2.86 16.13
CA GLY A 74 13.99 3.66 15.49
C GLY A 74 14.30 4.95 16.25
N GLU A 75 13.27 5.65 16.75
CA GLU A 75 13.45 6.83 17.60
C GLU A 75 14.12 6.48 18.92
N ALA A 76 13.67 5.42 19.59
CA ALA A 76 14.27 4.96 20.85
C ALA A 76 15.75 4.59 20.68
N LEU A 77 16.11 3.99 19.55
CA LEU A 77 17.52 3.69 19.23
C LEU A 77 18.36 4.95 19.04
N ARG A 78 17.83 5.97 18.37
CA ARG A 78 18.51 7.26 18.21
C ARG A 78 18.74 7.94 19.57
N ASP A 79 17.71 7.99 20.40
CA ASP A 79 17.80 8.56 21.75
C ASP A 79 18.81 7.83 22.62
N ALA A 80 18.86 6.49 22.56
CA ALA A 80 19.82 5.68 23.28
C ALA A 80 21.26 5.93 22.77
N GLN A 81 21.45 6.16 21.49
CA GLN A 81 22.74 6.53 20.92
C GLN A 81 23.20 7.91 21.41
N ASP A 82 22.30 8.89 21.42
CA ASP A 82 22.59 10.25 21.88
C ASP A 82 22.94 10.29 23.37
N ASN A 83 22.32 9.42 24.17
CA ASN A 83 22.57 9.27 25.60
C ASN A 83 23.73 8.31 25.95
N LEU A 84 24.35 7.68 24.95
CA LEU A 84 25.45 6.72 25.11
C LEU A 84 25.13 5.55 26.08
N ASP A 85 23.85 5.14 26.11
CA ASP A 85 23.41 4.03 26.98
C ASP A 85 23.56 2.69 26.25
N ALA A 86 24.66 2.00 26.54
CA ALA A 86 24.99 0.72 25.93
C ALA A 86 23.98 -0.39 26.24
N THR A 87 23.38 -0.39 27.42
CA THR A 87 22.37 -1.39 27.82
C THR A 87 21.08 -1.20 27.02
N GLN A 88 20.59 0.03 26.94
CA GLN A 88 19.42 0.36 26.16
C GLN A 88 19.64 0.10 24.66
N LEU A 89 20.82 0.42 24.13
CA LEU A 89 21.17 0.14 22.73
C LEU A 89 21.08 -1.35 22.39
N ARG A 90 21.57 -2.22 23.26
CA ARG A 90 21.49 -3.67 23.08
C ARG A 90 20.05 -4.16 23.09
N GLU A 91 19.24 -3.68 24.04
CA GLU A 91 17.84 -4.07 24.18
C GLU A 91 17.03 -3.60 22.97
N PHE A 92 17.16 -2.33 22.57
CA PHE A 92 16.44 -1.80 21.41
C PHE A 92 16.90 -2.43 20.09
N THR A 93 18.18 -2.78 19.96
CA THR A 93 18.69 -3.52 18.80
C THR A 93 18.03 -4.90 18.70
N LYS A 94 17.89 -5.59 19.83
CA LYS A 94 17.17 -6.87 19.89
C LYS A 94 15.70 -6.72 19.50
N GLN A 95 15.03 -5.74 20.09
CA GLN A 95 13.61 -5.42 19.76
C GLN A 95 13.45 -5.09 18.28
N ARG A 96 14.34 -4.29 17.72
CA ARG A 96 14.33 -3.96 16.29
C ARG A 96 14.42 -5.21 15.43
N ARG A 97 15.31 -6.13 15.73
CA ARG A 97 15.47 -7.39 14.98
C ARG A 97 14.21 -8.24 15.04
N GLN A 98 13.63 -8.40 16.21
CA GLN A 98 12.39 -9.16 16.40
C GLN A 98 11.22 -8.53 15.67
N LEU A 99 11.07 -7.23 15.81
CA LEU A 99 10.00 -6.47 15.15
C LEU A 99 10.16 -6.49 13.64
N THR A 100 11.36 -6.28 13.11
CA THR A 100 11.63 -6.33 11.67
C THR A 100 11.31 -7.71 11.09
N ALA A 101 11.67 -8.77 11.79
CA ALA A 101 11.34 -10.14 11.35
C ALA A 101 9.83 -10.38 11.33
N SER A 102 9.12 -9.95 12.37
CA SER A 102 7.66 -10.05 12.47
C SER A 102 6.95 -9.27 11.36
N VAL A 103 7.35 -8.02 11.15
CA VAL A 103 6.80 -7.14 10.12
C VAL A 103 7.08 -7.67 8.73
N THR A 104 8.28 -8.19 8.48
CA THR A 104 8.64 -8.80 7.18
C THR A 104 7.76 -10.02 6.89
N THR A 105 7.52 -10.86 7.89
CA THR A 105 6.63 -12.01 7.75
C THR A 105 5.20 -11.59 7.44
N ALA A 106 4.69 -10.59 8.15
CA ALA A 106 3.35 -10.04 7.93
C ALA A 106 3.22 -9.43 6.52
N ALA A 107 4.21 -8.65 6.09
CA ALA A 107 4.23 -8.03 4.77
C ALA A 107 4.24 -9.07 3.65
N ARG A 108 5.04 -10.12 3.78
CA ARG A 108 5.06 -11.25 2.81
C ARG A 108 3.73 -11.98 2.73
N ARG A 109 3.08 -12.16 3.86
CA ARG A 109 1.74 -12.77 3.90
C ARG A 109 0.71 -11.90 3.18
N MET A 110 0.69 -10.59 3.47
CA MET A 110 -0.21 -9.64 2.82
C MET A 110 -0.01 -9.59 1.31
N ALA A 111 1.23 -9.71 0.84
CA ALA A 111 1.56 -9.70 -0.58
C ALA A 111 1.06 -10.94 -1.33
N ARG A 112 0.81 -12.04 -0.62
CA ARG A 112 0.26 -13.29 -1.18
C ARG A 112 -1.25 -13.36 -1.13
N GLU A 113 -1.89 -12.53 -0.32
CA GLU A 113 -3.35 -12.47 -0.24
C GLU A 113 -3.92 -11.83 -1.50
N PRO A 114 -5.08 -12.33 -2.00
CA PRO A 114 -5.75 -11.67 -3.11
C PRO A 114 -6.16 -10.24 -2.72
N PRO A 115 -6.24 -9.32 -3.70
CA PRO A 115 -6.64 -7.95 -3.41
C PRO A 115 -8.01 -7.93 -2.74
N ARG A 116 -8.08 -7.26 -1.59
CA ARG A 116 -9.35 -7.04 -0.91
C ARG A 116 -10.13 -6.00 -1.70
N PRO A 117 -11.44 -6.21 -1.94
CA PRO A 117 -12.25 -5.16 -2.50
C PRO A 117 -12.17 -3.95 -1.57
N SER A 118 -11.82 -2.80 -2.13
CA SER A 118 -11.79 -1.55 -1.39
C SER A 118 -13.18 -1.25 -0.84
N GLY A 119 -13.31 -1.34 0.47
CA GLY A 119 -14.56 -1.04 1.16
C GLY A 119 -14.79 0.45 1.24
N SER A 120 -15.17 1.08 0.15
CA SER A 120 -15.83 2.36 0.18
C SER A 120 -16.86 2.42 -0.93
N GLY A 121 -18.09 2.13 -0.53
CA GLY A 121 -19.29 2.73 -1.08
C GLY A 121 -19.50 2.61 -2.60
N CYS A 122 -19.42 1.47 -3.15
CA CYS A 122 -20.24 0.94 -4.23
C CYS A 122 -20.00 -0.56 -4.23
N ALA A 123 -20.67 -1.21 -3.31
CA ALA A 123 -20.86 -2.64 -3.39
C ALA A 123 -21.77 -2.93 -4.59
N MET A 124 -21.22 -2.84 -5.79
CA MET A 124 -21.68 -3.72 -6.83
C MET A 124 -21.24 -5.10 -6.37
N SER A 125 -22.09 -5.75 -5.60
CA SER A 125 -21.81 -7.09 -5.14
C SER A 125 -21.63 -7.97 -6.37
N TRP A 126 -20.42 -8.42 -6.59
CA TRP A 126 -20.09 -9.46 -7.56
C TRP A 126 -20.92 -10.72 -7.33
N GLU A 127 -21.52 -10.88 -6.14
CA GLU A 127 -22.49 -11.91 -5.80
C GLU A 127 -23.73 -11.90 -6.73
N SER A 128 -24.07 -10.77 -7.31
CA SER A 128 -25.16 -10.69 -8.30
C SER A 128 -24.78 -11.25 -9.67
N ALA A 129 -23.52 -11.54 -9.93
CA ALA A 129 -23.03 -12.08 -11.18
C ALA A 129 -22.91 -13.61 -11.19
N VAL A 130 -23.09 -14.27 -10.08
CA VAL A 130 -23.21 -15.73 -10.03
C VAL A 130 -24.67 -16.06 -10.34
N MET A 131 -25.00 -16.17 -11.61
CA MET A 131 -26.22 -16.77 -12.05
C MET A 131 -26.29 -18.18 -11.49
N PRO A 132 -27.35 -18.58 -10.79
CA PRO A 132 -27.56 -19.98 -10.47
C PRO A 132 -27.63 -20.75 -11.77
N ALA A 133 -26.94 -21.86 -11.83
CA ALA A 133 -27.03 -22.78 -12.95
C ALA A 133 -28.49 -23.14 -13.18
N PRO A 134 -28.96 -23.17 -14.43
CA PRO A 134 -30.33 -23.60 -14.70
C PRO A 134 -30.48 -25.03 -14.20
N SER A 135 -31.43 -25.22 -13.30
CA SER A 135 -31.87 -26.53 -12.89
C SER A 135 -32.36 -27.26 -14.13
N THR A 136 -31.61 -28.27 -14.55
CA THR A 136 -32.11 -29.23 -15.52
C THR A 136 -33.06 -30.15 -14.76
N GLU A 137 -34.31 -29.77 -14.71
CA GLU A 137 -35.36 -30.76 -14.50
C GLU A 137 -35.62 -31.44 -15.83
N ALA A 138 -35.26 -32.68 -15.86
CA ALA A 138 -35.74 -33.63 -16.87
C ALA A 138 -37.12 -34.08 -16.51
#